data_6fb874bf720f4e251d035c76b74dfccb
#
_entry.id   6fb874bf720f4e251d035c76b74dfccb
#
_cell.length_a   1.000
_cell.length_b   1.000
_cell.length_c   1.000
_cell.angle_alpha   90.00
_cell.angle_beta   90.00
_cell.angle_gamma   90.00
#
_symmetry.space_group_name_H-M   'P 1'
#
loop_
_entity.id
_entity.type
_entity.pdbx_description
1 polymer ?
#
loop_
_entity_poly.entity_id
_entity_poly.type
_entity_poly.pdbx_seq_one_letter_code
_entity_poly.pdbx_strand_id
1 'polypeptide(L)'
;MDVRTLKEYESLSPFEIKDFLARAALKTSKAASLAYLNAGRGNPNWIATEPRDAFFLLGQFAITESKRVLDLPAGVGGMPKAQGIADRLEGWLRGHRDMPGARFLEKMVPWAAKRFGFEPDRFVHELVDSIIGDNYPVPDRMLVHNEQIVHEYLQWAMCGSPRPTGKFSLYAVEGGTAAMCYIFKSMKANRLLNPGDTIALGVPIFTPYLEMPHLEDYDLRIVEIRAPQENRFQFTDAELEKLLDPTIKAFFIVNPGNPSAMALNDETIKKIGAVLKKRPNLILLTDDVYGTFVAGFRSLLGEFPRNTIGVYSYSKYFGCTGWRLGVIAVHDNNVFDDMIAKHPEPIQEKLDRRYGALTLEPRKLKFIDRIVADSRDIALNHTAGLSLPQQVMMTLFSAAELMDEKKSYQKACIDIVTKRVYATIEGLGIEVQPNPNFDHYYGVIDLEFWMRKYVGEDVVSWVKANVHPLDIVFKLAEDHGIVLLNGGGFAAPDWSVRVSFANLNDDVYDDIGRAVRAVARGYAQAYQLATGKTVTVARKAGDGTVTKAGAPAT
;
A
#
# COMPACT_ATOMS: atom_id res chain seq x y z
N MET A 1 30.47 2.46 12.53
CA MET A 1 31.01 2.08 11.16
C MET A 1 31.76 3.28 10.60
N ASP A 2 32.82 3.10 9.80
CA ASP A 2 33.52 4.27 9.23
C ASP A 2 32.76 4.86 8.04
N VAL A 3 33.04 6.14 7.73
CA VAL A 3 32.32 6.90 6.67
C VAL A 3 32.53 6.30 5.28
N ARG A 4 33.67 5.65 5.02
CA ARG A 4 33.95 5.02 3.72
C ARG A 4 33.02 3.84 3.49
N THR A 5 32.89 2.98 4.49
CA THR A 5 31.97 1.83 4.45
C THR A 5 30.51 2.28 4.31
N LEU A 6 30.09 3.35 5.00
CA LEU A 6 28.73 3.88 4.87
C LEU A 6 28.42 4.42 3.47
N LYS A 7 29.40 5.03 2.80
CA LYS A 7 29.25 5.48 1.39
C LYS A 7 29.02 4.32 0.41
N GLU A 8 29.58 3.15 0.68
CA GLU A 8 29.35 1.96 -0.16
C GLU A 8 27.88 1.48 -0.10
N TYR A 9 27.19 1.72 1.01
CA TYR A 9 25.78 1.38 1.16
C TYR A 9 24.81 2.42 0.56
N GLU A 10 25.27 3.64 0.21
CA GLU A 10 24.38 4.68 -0.36
C GLU A 10 23.69 4.26 -1.66
N SER A 11 24.35 3.40 -2.45
CA SER A 11 23.79 2.90 -3.71
C SER A 11 22.74 1.82 -3.54
N LEU A 12 22.56 1.28 -2.32
CA LEU A 12 21.61 0.22 -2.04
C LEU A 12 20.24 0.77 -1.62
N SER A 13 19.18 0.08 -2.01
CA SER A 13 17.85 0.41 -1.52
C SER A 13 17.74 0.20 0.00
N PRO A 14 16.83 0.91 0.70
CA PRO A 14 16.61 0.70 2.13
C PRO A 14 16.26 -0.75 2.50
N PHE A 15 15.66 -1.48 1.59
CA PHE A 15 15.29 -2.89 1.80
C PHE A 15 16.49 -3.83 1.76
N GLU A 16 17.51 -3.51 0.93
CA GLU A 16 18.78 -4.25 0.90
C GLU A 16 19.62 -3.92 2.13
N ILE A 17 19.75 -2.65 2.49
CA ILE A 17 20.44 -2.20 3.71
C ILE A 17 19.83 -2.88 4.95
N LYS A 18 18.51 -3.04 4.99
CA LYS A 18 17.78 -3.67 6.09
C LYS A 18 18.36 -5.04 6.47
N ASP A 19 18.82 -5.84 5.52
CA ASP A 19 19.34 -7.18 5.82
C ASP A 19 20.71 -7.13 6.51
N PHE A 20 21.53 -6.10 6.22
CA PHE A 20 22.76 -5.82 6.96
C PHE A 20 22.43 -5.34 8.38
N LEU A 21 21.48 -4.42 8.52
CA LEU A 21 21.02 -3.91 9.80
C LEU A 21 20.43 -5.02 10.68
N ALA A 22 19.66 -5.93 10.07
CA ALA A 22 19.09 -7.07 10.78
C ALA A 22 20.15 -8.00 11.36
N ARG A 23 21.24 -8.27 10.62
CA ARG A 23 22.38 -9.05 11.11
C ARG A 23 23.12 -8.33 12.24
N ALA A 24 23.36 -7.03 12.11
CA ALA A 24 24.01 -6.23 13.15
C ALA A 24 23.16 -6.20 14.42
N ALA A 25 21.88 -5.88 14.32
CA ALA A 25 20.94 -5.84 15.44
C ALA A 25 20.81 -7.19 16.15
N LEU A 26 20.75 -8.29 15.39
CA LEU A 26 20.67 -9.63 15.98
C LEU A 26 21.96 -10.01 16.75
N LYS A 27 23.12 -9.59 16.25
CA LYS A 27 24.40 -9.79 16.95
C LYS A 27 24.42 -9.04 18.28
N THR A 28 24.02 -7.77 18.26
CA THR A 28 23.93 -6.91 19.45
C THR A 28 22.93 -7.45 20.47
N SER A 29 21.73 -7.81 20.02
CA SER A 29 20.70 -8.37 20.90
C SER A 29 21.17 -9.61 21.63
N LYS A 30 21.88 -10.53 20.95
CA LYS A 30 22.47 -11.72 21.57
C LYS A 30 23.58 -11.40 22.56
N ALA A 31 24.46 -10.43 22.23
CA ALA A 31 25.61 -10.06 23.07
C ALA A 31 25.20 -9.28 24.32
N ALA A 32 24.21 -8.40 24.21
CA ALA A 32 23.79 -7.49 25.27
C ALA A 32 22.49 -7.92 25.98
N SER A 33 21.91 -9.06 25.63
CA SER A 33 20.59 -9.52 26.12
C SER A 33 19.46 -8.51 25.85
N LEU A 34 19.55 -7.75 24.76
CA LEU A 34 18.54 -6.80 24.31
C LEU A 34 17.51 -7.47 23.40
N ALA A 35 16.31 -6.91 23.34
CA ALA A 35 15.31 -7.33 22.39
C ALA A 35 15.73 -7.00 20.94
N TYR A 36 15.52 -7.94 20.00
CA TYR A 36 15.66 -7.68 18.58
C TYR A 36 14.34 -7.12 18.02
N LEU A 37 14.35 -5.85 17.63
CA LEU A 37 13.16 -5.14 17.17
C LEU A 37 13.31 -4.69 15.71
N ASN A 38 12.57 -5.32 14.80
CA ASN A 38 12.61 -4.95 13.37
C ASN A 38 11.32 -4.22 12.96
N ALA A 39 11.29 -2.90 13.12
CA ALA A 39 10.21 -2.03 12.67
C ALA A 39 10.41 -1.50 11.22
N GLY A 40 11.32 -2.09 10.46
CA GLY A 40 11.49 -1.84 9.02
C GLY A 40 10.56 -2.68 8.13
N ARG A 41 9.88 -3.70 8.68
CA ARG A 41 8.96 -4.58 7.93
C ARG A 41 7.59 -3.93 7.73
N GLY A 42 6.97 -4.20 6.57
CA GLY A 42 5.67 -3.60 6.24
C GLY A 42 4.45 -4.50 6.47
N ASN A 43 4.64 -5.75 6.88
CA ASN A 43 3.51 -6.65 7.18
C ASN A 43 2.94 -6.35 8.56
N PRO A 44 1.60 -6.30 8.74
CA PRO A 44 1.01 -6.13 10.05
C PRO A 44 1.15 -7.41 10.89
N ASN A 45 1.08 -7.27 12.23
CA ASN A 45 1.07 -8.39 13.18
C ASN A 45 -0.34 -8.80 13.63
N TRP A 46 -1.35 -8.34 12.92
CA TRP A 46 -2.74 -8.78 13.08
C TRP A 46 -3.26 -9.38 11.78
N ILE A 47 -4.35 -10.12 11.88
CA ILE A 47 -5.07 -10.71 10.76
C ILE A 47 -6.58 -10.56 10.95
N ALA A 48 -7.34 -10.42 9.86
CA ALA A 48 -8.79 -10.56 9.88
C ALA A 48 -9.15 -12.05 10.01
N THR A 49 -9.66 -12.48 11.14
CA THR A 49 -9.93 -13.91 11.40
C THR A 49 -11.25 -14.39 10.82
N GLU A 50 -12.36 -13.68 11.02
CA GLU A 50 -13.70 -14.11 10.60
C GLU A 50 -13.80 -14.49 9.11
N PRO A 51 -13.34 -13.67 8.14
CA PRO A 51 -13.38 -14.04 6.73
C PRO A 51 -12.42 -15.20 6.38
N ARG A 52 -11.33 -15.42 7.16
CA ARG A 52 -10.47 -16.59 6.98
C ARG A 52 -11.12 -17.87 7.47
N ASP A 53 -11.77 -17.82 8.63
CA ASP A 53 -12.53 -18.95 9.15
C ASP A 53 -13.63 -19.34 8.15
N ALA A 54 -14.33 -18.36 7.60
CA ALA A 54 -15.34 -18.56 6.57
C ALA A 54 -14.74 -19.19 5.29
N PHE A 55 -13.56 -18.76 4.86
CA PHE A 55 -12.87 -19.33 3.70
C PHE A 55 -12.57 -20.81 3.89
N PHE A 56 -11.96 -21.18 5.01
CA PHE A 56 -11.62 -22.58 5.27
C PHE A 56 -12.86 -23.46 5.43
N LEU A 57 -13.89 -22.93 6.08
CA LEU A 57 -15.17 -23.64 6.24
C LEU A 57 -15.88 -23.83 4.89
N LEU A 58 -15.90 -22.81 4.04
CA LEU A 58 -16.45 -22.90 2.69
C LEU A 58 -15.69 -23.94 1.84
N GLY A 59 -14.37 -24.02 1.99
CA GLY A 59 -13.56 -25.04 1.34
C GLY A 59 -13.94 -26.46 1.74
N GLN A 60 -14.27 -26.68 3.01
CA GLN A 60 -14.78 -28.00 3.49
C GLN A 60 -16.14 -28.34 2.86
N PHE A 61 -17.04 -27.37 2.79
CA PHE A 61 -18.31 -27.54 2.10
C PHE A 61 -18.10 -27.85 0.60
N ALA A 62 -17.18 -27.14 -0.05
CA ALA A 62 -16.86 -27.34 -1.46
C ALA A 62 -16.39 -28.78 -1.75
N ILE A 63 -15.53 -29.35 -0.90
CA ILE A 63 -15.12 -30.76 -1.00
C ILE A 63 -16.30 -31.71 -0.73
N THR A 64 -17.21 -31.37 0.18
CA THR A 64 -18.43 -32.16 0.42
C THR A 64 -19.31 -32.20 -0.82
N GLU A 65 -19.49 -31.04 -1.49
CA GLU A 65 -20.25 -30.93 -2.75
C GLU A 65 -19.57 -31.68 -3.90
N SER A 66 -18.24 -31.68 -3.97
CA SER A 66 -17.48 -32.44 -4.94
C SER A 66 -17.70 -33.95 -4.77
N LYS A 67 -17.59 -34.46 -3.54
CA LYS A 67 -17.89 -35.86 -3.20
C LYS A 67 -19.32 -36.27 -3.46
N ARG A 68 -20.26 -35.33 -3.27
CA ARG A 68 -21.69 -35.60 -3.57
C ARG A 68 -21.93 -35.95 -5.04
N VAL A 69 -21.10 -35.41 -5.95
CA VAL A 69 -21.21 -35.66 -7.41
C VAL A 69 -20.48 -36.94 -7.81
N LEU A 70 -19.27 -37.13 -7.28
CA LEU A 70 -18.45 -38.31 -7.52
C LEU A 70 -17.55 -38.53 -6.29
N ASP A 71 -17.50 -39.75 -5.80
CA ASP A 71 -16.63 -40.14 -4.67
C ASP A 71 -16.02 -41.52 -4.94
N LEU A 72 -14.83 -41.51 -5.56
CA LEU A 72 -14.09 -42.73 -5.85
C LEU A 72 -13.06 -43.03 -4.76
N PRO A 73 -12.74 -44.31 -4.48
CA PRO A 73 -11.83 -44.72 -3.39
C PRO A 73 -10.44 -44.05 -3.42
N ALA A 74 -9.95 -43.66 -4.60
CA ALA A 74 -8.65 -42.97 -4.76
C ALA A 74 -8.68 -41.47 -4.41
N GLY A 75 -9.79 -40.96 -3.86
CA GLY A 75 -9.96 -39.54 -3.53
C GLY A 75 -10.33 -38.68 -4.75
N VAL A 76 -10.91 -39.26 -5.78
CA VAL A 76 -11.38 -38.54 -6.97
C VAL A 76 -12.80 -38.04 -6.72
N GLY A 77 -12.98 -36.71 -6.63
CA GLY A 77 -14.27 -36.03 -6.55
C GLY A 77 -14.78 -35.55 -7.89
N GLY A 78 -16.06 -35.15 -7.94
CA GLY A 78 -16.67 -34.57 -9.15
C GLY A 78 -16.77 -33.06 -9.09
N MET A 79 -17.29 -32.46 -10.17
CA MET A 79 -17.52 -31.02 -10.26
C MET A 79 -18.83 -30.64 -9.54
N PRO A 80 -18.85 -29.70 -8.59
CA PRO A 80 -20.07 -29.24 -7.93
C PRO A 80 -21.11 -28.77 -8.91
N LYS A 81 -22.40 -28.99 -8.59
CA LYS A 81 -23.51 -28.55 -9.44
C LYS A 81 -24.24 -27.37 -8.80
N ALA A 82 -24.52 -26.34 -9.59
CA ALA A 82 -25.15 -25.12 -9.13
C ALA A 82 -26.57 -25.36 -8.56
N GLN A 83 -27.40 -26.17 -9.22
CA GLN A 83 -28.81 -26.35 -8.81
C GLN A 83 -28.96 -26.76 -7.35
N GLY A 84 -29.63 -25.93 -6.54
CA GLY A 84 -29.93 -26.16 -5.12
C GLY A 84 -28.72 -26.11 -4.20
N ILE A 85 -27.58 -25.58 -4.63
CA ILE A 85 -26.34 -25.53 -3.84
C ILE A 85 -26.45 -24.55 -2.67
N ALA A 86 -27.21 -23.48 -2.81
CA ALA A 86 -27.43 -22.51 -1.74
C ALA A 86 -28.22 -23.13 -0.57
N ASP A 87 -29.28 -23.88 -0.86
CA ASP A 87 -30.05 -24.59 0.16
C ASP A 87 -29.21 -25.68 0.85
N ARG A 88 -28.34 -26.37 0.07
CA ARG A 88 -27.43 -27.36 0.65
C ARG A 88 -26.35 -26.71 1.52
N LEU A 89 -25.82 -25.56 1.15
CA LEU A 89 -24.90 -24.78 2.00
C LEU A 89 -25.61 -24.38 3.30
N GLU A 90 -26.82 -23.84 3.22
CA GLU A 90 -27.60 -23.47 4.43
C GLU A 90 -27.83 -24.67 5.33
N GLY A 91 -28.28 -25.80 4.76
CA GLY A 91 -28.49 -27.05 5.51
C GLY A 91 -27.19 -27.56 6.14
N TRP A 92 -26.09 -27.51 5.43
CA TRP A 92 -24.78 -27.94 5.93
C TRP A 92 -24.28 -27.03 7.06
N LEU A 93 -24.42 -25.70 6.92
CA LEU A 93 -24.05 -24.72 7.95
C LEU A 93 -24.86 -24.88 9.23
N ARG A 94 -26.16 -25.25 9.13
CA ARG A 94 -26.99 -25.57 10.31
C ARG A 94 -26.41 -26.72 11.16
N GLY A 95 -25.77 -27.71 10.51
CA GLY A 95 -25.06 -28.80 11.19
C GLY A 95 -23.66 -28.40 11.72
N HIS A 96 -23.14 -27.23 11.32
CA HIS A 96 -21.79 -26.76 11.66
C HIS A 96 -21.79 -25.37 12.34
N ARG A 97 -22.89 -24.99 13.02
CA ARG A 97 -23.05 -23.65 13.61
C ARG A 97 -21.99 -23.26 14.64
N ASP A 98 -21.42 -24.26 15.30
CA ASP A 98 -20.36 -24.06 16.28
C ASP A 98 -18.99 -23.82 15.64
N MET A 99 -18.85 -24.03 14.33
CA MET A 99 -17.61 -23.79 13.61
C MET A 99 -17.39 -22.29 13.36
N PRO A 100 -16.17 -21.77 13.58
CA PRO A 100 -15.82 -20.42 13.20
C PRO A 100 -16.13 -20.13 11.73
N GLY A 101 -16.64 -18.95 11.44
CA GLY A 101 -17.03 -18.54 10.07
C GLY A 101 -18.44 -18.99 9.64
N ALA A 102 -19.08 -19.94 10.32
CA ALA A 102 -20.41 -20.45 9.92
C ALA A 102 -21.48 -19.34 9.91
N ARG A 103 -21.55 -18.55 10.98
CA ARG A 103 -22.51 -17.44 11.09
C ARG A 103 -22.29 -16.34 10.06
N PHE A 104 -21.05 -16.12 9.68
CA PHE A 104 -20.73 -15.16 8.62
C PHE A 104 -21.27 -15.65 7.28
N LEU A 105 -21.02 -16.90 6.89
CA LEU A 105 -21.53 -17.49 5.64
C LEU A 105 -23.07 -17.55 5.61
N GLU A 106 -23.73 -17.93 6.73
CA GLU A 106 -25.19 -17.92 6.86
C GLU A 106 -25.81 -16.56 6.56
N LYS A 107 -25.12 -15.46 6.95
CA LYS A 107 -25.58 -14.08 6.72
C LYS A 107 -25.19 -13.53 5.35
N MET A 108 -24.02 -13.92 4.83
CA MET A 108 -23.45 -13.34 3.62
C MET A 108 -24.27 -13.66 2.37
N VAL A 109 -24.76 -14.89 2.22
CA VAL A 109 -25.52 -15.27 1.02
C VAL A 109 -26.81 -14.47 0.89
N PRO A 110 -27.71 -14.42 1.91
CA PRO A 110 -28.93 -13.61 1.82
C PRO A 110 -28.63 -12.10 1.77
N TRP A 111 -27.55 -11.63 2.41
CA TRP A 111 -27.10 -10.24 2.29
C TRP A 111 -26.71 -9.90 0.86
N ALA A 112 -25.93 -10.75 0.19
CA ALA A 112 -25.51 -10.54 -1.19
C ALA A 112 -26.71 -10.60 -2.15
N ALA A 113 -27.62 -11.55 -1.98
CA ALA A 113 -28.85 -11.62 -2.76
C ALA A 113 -29.70 -10.34 -2.61
N LYS A 114 -29.87 -9.83 -1.39
CA LYS A 114 -30.62 -8.60 -1.12
C LYS A 114 -29.90 -7.35 -1.66
N ARG A 115 -28.59 -7.25 -1.48
CA ARG A 115 -27.79 -6.05 -1.79
C ARG A 115 -27.54 -5.88 -3.29
N PHE A 116 -27.24 -6.99 -3.98
CA PHE A 116 -26.80 -6.99 -5.38
C PHE A 116 -27.79 -7.66 -6.33
N GLY A 117 -28.85 -8.28 -5.81
CA GLY A 117 -29.81 -9.05 -6.62
C GLY A 117 -29.23 -10.38 -7.13
N PHE A 118 -28.26 -10.95 -6.42
CA PHE A 118 -27.65 -12.21 -6.84
C PHE A 118 -28.65 -13.36 -6.72
N GLU A 119 -28.64 -14.23 -7.71
CA GLU A 119 -29.31 -15.51 -7.65
C GLU A 119 -28.46 -16.42 -6.71
N PRO A 120 -29.03 -16.93 -5.60
CA PRO A 120 -28.24 -17.59 -4.56
C PRO A 120 -27.45 -18.81 -5.04
N ASP A 121 -28.03 -19.67 -5.87
CA ASP A 121 -27.34 -20.85 -6.38
C ASP A 121 -26.13 -20.48 -7.25
N ARG A 122 -26.26 -19.47 -8.10
CA ARG A 122 -25.16 -18.99 -8.93
C ARG A 122 -24.03 -18.38 -8.11
N PHE A 123 -24.39 -17.58 -7.11
CA PHE A 123 -23.40 -16.96 -6.24
C PHE A 123 -22.63 -18.00 -5.41
N VAL A 124 -23.36 -18.92 -4.75
CA VAL A 124 -22.73 -19.98 -3.96
C VAL A 124 -21.92 -20.92 -4.85
N HIS A 125 -22.42 -21.23 -6.05
CA HIS A 125 -21.67 -22.07 -7.00
C HIS A 125 -20.37 -21.38 -7.43
N GLU A 126 -20.38 -20.08 -7.76
CA GLU A 126 -19.16 -19.34 -8.11
C GLU A 126 -18.13 -19.42 -6.98
N LEU A 127 -18.55 -19.28 -5.72
CA LEU A 127 -17.64 -19.39 -4.57
C LEU A 127 -17.09 -20.81 -4.38
N VAL A 128 -17.95 -21.83 -4.51
CA VAL A 128 -17.61 -23.25 -4.29
C VAL A 128 -16.69 -23.78 -5.39
N ASP A 129 -17.02 -23.50 -6.63
CA ASP A 129 -16.27 -23.89 -7.80
C ASP A 129 -14.88 -23.21 -7.80
N SER A 130 -14.88 -21.91 -7.50
CA SER A 130 -13.66 -21.12 -7.48
C SER A 130 -12.72 -21.47 -6.32
N ILE A 131 -13.23 -21.82 -5.13
CA ILE A 131 -12.37 -22.18 -3.99
C ILE A 131 -11.67 -23.52 -4.20
N ILE A 132 -12.27 -24.43 -4.97
CA ILE A 132 -11.65 -25.67 -5.42
C ILE A 132 -10.51 -25.38 -6.41
N GLY A 133 -10.70 -24.38 -7.27
CA GLY A 133 -9.70 -23.92 -8.23
C GLY A 133 -9.48 -24.88 -9.39
N ASP A 134 -10.53 -25.52 -9.86
CA ASP A 134 -10.52 -26.53 -10.91
C ASP A 134 -10.69 -25.95 -12.34
N ASN A 135 -11.01 -24.65 -12.42
CA ASN A 135 -11.21 -23.93 -13.67
C ASN A 135 -10.17 -22.83 -13.90
N TYR A 136 -10.05 -22.37 -15.14
CA TYR A 136 -9.45 -21.08 -15.43
C TYR A 136 -10.43 -19.95 -15.08
N PRO A 137 -9.92 -18.74 -14.69
CA PRO A 137 -10.79 -17.58 -14.41
C PRO A 137 -11.68 -17.23 -15.61
N VAL A 138 -12.99 -17.14 -15.40
CA VAL A 138 -13.96 -16.66 -16.37
C VAL A 138 -14.97 -15.76 -15.67
N PRO A 139 -15.02 -14.47 -16.01
CA PRO A 139 -14.19 -13.72 -16.98
C PRO A 139 -12.72 -13.62 -16.55
N ASP A 140 -11.83 -13.45 -17.52
CA ASP A 140 -10.37 -13.39 -17.32
C ASP A 140 -9.94 -12.29 -16.32
N ARG A 141 -10.71 -11.22 -16.22
CA ARG A 141 -10.46 -10.05 -15.41
C ARG A 141 -10.79 -10.27 -13.94
N MET A 142 -11.97 -10.78 -13.68
CA MET A 142 -12.48 -11.03 -12.33
C MET A 142 -13.78 -11.83 -12.38
N LEU A 143 -14.03 -12.68 -11.37
CA LEU A 143 -15.28 -13.41 -11.22
C LEU A 143 -16.47 -12.45 -11.12
N VAL A 144 -17.62 -12.85 -11.67
CA VAL A 144 -18.77 -11.96 -11.89
C VAL A 144 -19.34 -11.37 -10.59
N HIS A 145 -19.60 -12.21 -9.59
CA HIS A 145 -20.14 -11.74 -8.30
C HIS A 145 -19.06 -11.09 -7.45
N ASN A 146 -17.81 -11.60 -7.53
CA ASN A 146 -16.67 -10.99 -6.87
C ASN A 146 -16.46 -9.54 -7.34
N GLU A 147 -16.48 -9.28 -8.66
CA GLU A 147 -16.30 -7.91 -9.19
C GLU A 147 -17.31 -6.93 -8.57
N GLN A 148 -18.58 -7.34 -8.43
CA GLN A 148 -19.62 -6.45 -7.89
C GLN A 148 -19.41 -6.16 -6.38
N ILE A 149 -19.06 -7.18 -5.59
CA ILE A 149 -18.79 -7.01 -4.16
C ILE A 149 -17.52 -6.16 -3.95
N VAL A 150 -16.47 -6.45 -4.69
CA VAL A 150 -15.20 -5.71 -4.60
C VAL A 150 -15.37 -4.28 -5.11
N HIS A 151 -16.17 -4.05 -6.16
CA HIS A 151 -16.49 -2.70 -6.64
C HIS A 151 -17.15 -1.84 -5.53
N GLU A 152 -18.14 -2.39 -4.84
CA GLU A 152 -18.80 -1.71 -3.72
C GLU A 152 -17.81 -1.46 -2.56
N TYR A 153 -16.97 -2.45 -2.26
CA TYR A 153 -15.91 -2.33 -1.25
C TYR A 153 -14.90 -1.23 -1.60
N LEU A 154 -14.42 -1.18 -2.85
CA LEU A 154 -13.48 -0.14 -3.27
C LEU A 154 -14.11 1.25 -3.23
N GLN A 155 -15.38 1.39 -3.59
CA GLN A 155 -16.07 2.67 -3.42
C GLN A 155 -16.14 3.09 -1.95
N TRP A 156 -16.35 2.13 -1.03
CA TRP A 156 -16.31 2.42 0.39
C TRP A 156 -14.89 2.78 0.87
N ALA A 157 -13.89 2.00 0.45
CA ALA A 157 -12.52 2.14 0.93
C ALA A 157 -11.77 3.35 0.37
N MET A 158 -12.11 3.78 -0.87
CA MET A 158 -11.31 4.72 -1.64
C MET A 158 -12.06 6.02 -2.02
N CYS A 159 -13.39 5.98 -2.17
CA CYS A 159 -14.07 7.09 -2.84
C CYS A 159 -14.69 8.13 -1.89
N GLY A 160 -14.79 7.83 -0.59
CA GLY A 160 -15.43 8.77 0.35
C GLY A 160 -16.91 9.04 0.02
N SER A 161 -17.36 10.29 0.25
CA SER A 161 -18.71 10.74 -0.05
C SER A 161 -18.68 12.20 -0.56
N PRO A 162 -19.39 12.53 -1.65
CA PRO A 162 -20.21 11.66 -2.49
C PRO A 162 -19.38 10.70 -3.33
N ARG A 163 -19.93 9.53 -3.64
CA ARG A 163 -19.28 8.57 -4.54
C ARG A 163 -19.32 9.07 -5.99
N PRO A 164 -18.31 8.75 -6.82
CA PRO A 164 -18.32 9.11 -8.23
C PRO A 164 -19.48 8.41 -8.96
N THR A 165 -20.01 9.07 -9.98
CA THR A 165 -21.01 8.47 -10.89
C THR A 165 -20.33 7.55 -11.89
N GLY A 166 -21.01 6.49 -12.33
CA GLY A 166 -20.49 5.50 -13.28
C GLY A 166 -19.91 4.27 -12.60
N LYS A 167 -19.30 3.41 -13.37
CA LYS A 167 -18.71 2.15 -12.91
C LYS A 167 -17.20 2.19 -13.07
N PHE A 168 -16.53 1.51 -12.17
CA PHE A 168 -15.13 1.10 -12.33
C PHE A 168 -15.11 -0.34 -12.85
N SER A 169 -14.37 -0.58 -13.89
CA SER A 169 -13.98 -1.92 -14.32
C SER A 169 -12.77 -2.35 -13.51
N LEU A 170 -12.80 -3.57 -12.98
CA LEU A 170 -11.79 -4.07 -12.06
C LEU A 170 -10.98 -5.20 -12.68
N TYR A 171 -9.71 -5.30 -12.28
CA TYR A 171 -8.84 -6.43 -12.61
C TYR A 171 -8.16 -6.93 -11.33
N ALA A 172 -8.43 -8.18 -10.96
CA ALA A 172 -7.82 -8.82 -9.80
C ALA A 172 -6.40 -9.28 -10.14
N VAL A 173 -5.43 -8.88 -9.33
CA VAL A 173 -4.00 -9.10 -9.57
C VAL A 173 -3.24 -9.51 -8.30
N GLU A 174 -1.99 -9.98 -8.46
CA GLU A 174 -1.17 -10.52 -7.39
C GLU A 174 -0.53 -9.44 -6.51
N GLY A 175 -1.37 -8.52 -5.98
CA GLY A 175 -1.00 -7.43 -5.08
C GLY A 175 -0.60 -6.16 -5.82
N GLY A 176 -0.35 -5.07 -5.05
CA GLY A 176 -0.10 -3.74 -5.60
C GLY A 176 1.12 -3.66 -6.52
N THR A 177 2.22 -4.35 -6.20
CA THR A 177 3.42 -4.35 -7.04
C THR A 177 3.17 -4.97 -8.42
N ALA A 178 2.46 -6.11 -8.48
CA ALA A 178 2.08 -6.71 -9.76
C ALA A 178 1.15 -5.79 -10.56
N ALA A 179 0.20 -5.12 -9.87
CA ALA A 179 -0.66 -4.12 -10.49
C ALA A 179 0.15 -3.04 -11.22
N MET A 180 1.16 -2.46 -10.55
CA MET A 180 2.03 -1.44 -11.13
C MET A 180 2.80 -1.96 -12.35
N CYS A 181 3.39 -3.16 -12.25
CA CYS A 181 4.09 -3.78 -13.38
C CYS A 181 3.15 -3.92 -14.59
N TYR A 182 1.92 -4.39 -14.40
CA TYR A 182 0.96 -4.57 -15.48
C TYR A 182 0.49 -3.24 -16.07
N ILE A 183 0.28 -2.22 -15.24
CA ILE A 183 -0.11 -0.88 -15.69
C ILE A 183 0.99 -0.27 -16.56
N PHE A 184 2.24 -0.21 -16.09
CA PHE A 184 3.35 0.37 -16.86
C PHE A 184 3.57 -0.38 -18.16
N LYS A 185 3.53 -1.71 -18.13
CA LYS A 185 3.64 -2.57 -19.31
C LYS A 185 2.56 -2.25 -20.36
N SER A 186 1.30 -2.15 -19.93
CA SER A 186 0.19 -1.84 -20.83
C SER A 186 0.21 -0.40 -21.32
N MET A 187 0.61 0.57 -20.48
CA MET A 187 0.79 1.96 -20.91
C MET A 187 1.84 2.06 -22.03
N LYS A 188 2.97 1.33 -21.91
CA LYS A 188 3.99 1.24 -22.97
C LYS A 188 3.44 0.53 -24.22
N ALA A 189 2.81 -0.62 -24.06
CA ALA A 189 2.25 -1.39 -25.17
C ALA A 189 1.24 -0.59 -25.99
N ASN A 190 0.41 0.21 -25.31
CA ASN A 190 -0.63 1.05 -25.91
C ASN A 190 -0.17 2.48 -26.24
N ARG A 191 1.14 2.76 -26.18
CA ARG A 191 1.73 4.06 -26.53
C ARG A 191 1.21 5.26 -25.71
N LEU A 192 0.71 5.01 -24.52
CA LEU A 192 0.39 6.06 -23.54
C LEU A 192 1.66 6.60 -22.87
N LEU A 193 2.66 5.73 -22.70
CA LEU A 193 4.04 6.08 -22.33
C LEU A 193 5.01 5.45 -23.34
N ASN A 194 6.03 6.17 -23.71
CA ASN A 194 7.11 5.70 -24.60
C ASN A 194 8.46 5.91 -23.92
N PRO A 195 9.50 5.12 -24.27
CA PRO A 195 10.86 5.37 -23.81
C PRO A 195 11.28 6.84 -24.07
N GLY A 196 11.88 7.46 -23.06
CA GLY A 196 12.25 8.87 -23.08
C GLY A 196 11.15 9.86 -22.72
N ASP A 197 9.89 9.42 -22.51
CA ASP A 197 8.83 10.26 -21.96
C ASP A 197 9.12 10.66 -20.51
N THR A 198 8.46 11.73 -20.05
CA THR A 198 8.61 12.22 -18.68
C THR A 198 7.36 11.88 -17.85
N ILE A 199 7.59 11.37 -16.66
CA ILE A 199 6.55 11.19 -15.63
C ILE A 199 6.89 12.00 -14.38
N ALA A 200 5.88 12.37 -13.61
CA ALA A 200 6.04 12.99 -12.31
C ALA A 200 5.80 11.95 -11.20
N LEU A 201 6.64 11.98 -10.17
CA LEU A 201 6.48 11.18 -8.95
C LEU A 201 6.25 12.10 -7.75
N GLY A 202 5.17 11.88 -7.01
CA GLY A 202 4.93 12.55 -5.74
C GLY A 202 5.83 11.95 -4.65
N VAL A 203 6.85 12.68 -4.22
CA VAL A 203 7.84 12.22 -3.23
C VAL A 203 7.65 12.92 -1.89
N PRO A 204 7.99 12.28 -0.75
CA PRO A 204 8.60 10.95 -0.63
C PRO A 204 7.65 9.81 -1.02
N ILE A 205 8.21 8.71 -1.57
CA ILE A 205 7.44 7.59 -2.13
C ILE A 205 8.12 6.23 -1.86
N PHE A 206 7.37 5.16 -1.97
CA PHE A 206 7.84 3.78 -1.84
C PHE A 206 8.95 3.47 -2.87
N THR A 207 10.13 3.06 -2.39
CA THR A 207 11.38 2.94 -3.18
C THR A 207 11.24 2.20 -4.52
N PRO A 208 10.54 1.06 -4.63
CA PRO A 208 10.36 0.38 -5.91
C PRO A 208 9.74 1.27 -7.01
N TYR A 209 8.99 2.29 -6.63
CA TYR A 209 8.38 3.23 -7.58
C TYR A 209 9.36 4.33 -8.05
N LEU A 210 10.46 4.54 -7.32
CA LEU A 210 11.59 5.35 -7.79
C LEU A 210 12.44 4.58 -8.80
N GLU A 211 12.57 3.27 -8.63
CA GLU A 211 13.45 2.43 -9.45
C GLU A 211 12.79 2.00 -10.76
N MET A 212 11.50 1.65 -10.74
CA MET A 212 10.79 1.10 -11.91
C MET A 212 10.90 1.96 -13.19
N PRO A 213 10.76 3.29 -13.15
CA PRO A 213 10.85 4.12 -14.36
C PRO A 213 12.23 4.10 -15.03
N HIS A 214 13.29 3.81 -14.26
CA HIS A 214 14.68 3.75 -14.73
C HIS A 214 15.06 2.40 -15.36
N LEU A 215 14.21 1.36 -15.21
CA LEU A 215 14.48 0.09 -15.86
C LEU A 215 14.58 0.29 -17.38
N GLU A 216 15.52 -0.43 -18.02
CA GLU A 216 15.79 -0.36 -19.46
C GLU A 216 14.54 -0.51 -20.32
N ASP A 217 13.58 -1.33 -19.84
CA ASP A 217 12.30 -1.54 -20.50
C ASP A 217 11.45 -0.27 -20.62
N TYR A 218 11.60 0.70 -19.71
CA TYR A 218 10.76 1.91 -19.67
C TYR A 218 11.55 3.16 -20.06
N ASP A 219 12.77 3.33 -19.56
CA ASP A 219 13.67 4.46 -19.84
C ASP A 219 12.93 5.82 -19.74
N LEU A 220 12.24 6.03 -18.61
CA LEU A 220 11.46 7.25 -18.38
C LEU A 220 12.28 8.29 -17.62
N ARG A 221 12.05 9.55 -17.96
CA ARG A 221 12.56 10.68 -17.17
C ARG A 221 11.63 10.99 -16.02
N ILE A 222 12.18 11.27 -14.84
CA ILE A 222 11.42 11.57 -13.63
C ILE A 222 11.51 13.06 -13.30
N VAL A 223 10.36 13.65 -12.99
CA VAL A 223 10.23 14.95 -12.31
C VAL A 223 9.63 14.70 -10.93
N GLU A 224 10.37 15.06 -9.90
CA GLU A 224 9.87 14.95 -8.53
C GLU A 224 8.93 16.11 -8.18
N ILE A 225 7.78 15.76 -7.64
CA ILE A 225 6.81 16.68 -7.02
C ILE A 225 6.92 16.47 -5.52
N ARG A 226 7.56 17.40 -4.84
CA ARG A 226 7.93 17.24 -3.43
C ARG A 226 6.79 17.63 -2.49
N ALA A 227 6.51 16.76 -1.52
CA ALA A 227 5.62 17.04 -0.40
C ALA A 227 6.49 17.24 0.86
N PRO A 228 6.88 18.47 1.22
CA PRO A 228 7.82 18.70 2.31
C PRO A 228 7.15 18.50 3.68
N GLN A 229 7.94 18.09 4.66
CA GLN A 229 7.47 17.87 6.02
C GLN A 229 6.93 19.15 6.67
N GLU A 230 7.54 20.30 6.39
CA GLU A 230 7.10 21.61 6.88
C GLU A 230 5.68 21.94 6.43
N ASN A 231 5.25 21.44 5.27
CA ASN A 231 3.88 21.51 4.76
C ASN A 231 3.06 20.24 5.10
N ARG A 232 3.44 19.53 6.16
CA ARG A 232 2.75 18.30 6.60
C ARG A 232 2.59 17.26 5.48
N PHE A 233 3.61 17.11 4.64
CA PHE A 233 3.62 16.23 3.48
C PHE A 233 2.47 16.48 2.48
N GLN A 234 2.03 17.73 2.35
CA GLN A 234 1.13 18.17 1.29
C GLN A 234 1.92 18.89 0.20
N PHE A 235 1.51 18.74 -1.05
CA PHE A 235 2.16 19.43 -2.17
C PHE A 235 1.90 20.92 -2.13
N THR A 236 2.93 21.73 -2.37
CA THR A 236 2.82 23.18 -2.50
C THR A 236 2.33 23.56 -3.91
N ASP A 237 1.88 24.81 -4.08
CA ASP A 237 1.48 25.33 -5.41
C ASP A 237 2.65 25.26 -6.40
N ALA A 238 3.85 25.67 -5.99
CA ALA A 238 5.04 25.66 -6.82
C ALA A 238 5.41 24.23 -7.29
N GLU A 239 5.22 23.22 -6.45
CA GLU A 239 5.44 21.84 -6.82
C GLU A 239 4.40 21.33 -7.81
N LEU A 240 3.12 21.61 -7.58
CA LEU A 240 2.04 21.19 -8.47
C LEU A 240 2.04 21.94 -9.81
N GLU A 241 2.56 23.17 -9.87
CA GLU A 241 2.75 23.91 -11.13
C GLU A 241 3.68 23.22 -12.10
N LYS A 242 4.66 22.42 -11.63
CA LYS A 242 5.51 21.60 -12.51
C LYS A 242 4.67 20.64 -13.40
N LEU A 243 3.52 20.17 -12.91
CA LEU A 243 2.61 19.32 -13.67
C LEU A 243 1.96 20.01 -14.87
N LEU A 244 2.09 21.33 -15.00
CA LEU A 244 1.63 22.07 -16.17
C LEU A 244 2.54 21.90 -17.38
N ASP A 245 3.77 21.39 -17.20
CA ASP A 245 4.67 21.04 -18.29
C ASP A 245 4.01 19.98 -19.19
N PRO A 246 3.81 20.26 -20.51
CA PRO A 246 3.15 19.34 -21.43
C PRO A 246 3.97 18.07 -21.71
N THR A 247 5.26 18.05 -21.38
CA THR A 247 6.11 16.86 -21.54
C THR A 247 5.80 15.79 -20.51
N ILE A 248 5.27 16.14 -19.34
CA ILE A 248 4.87 15.20 -18.29
C ILE A 248 3.58 14.47 -18.72
N LYS A 249 3.66 13.16 -18.88
CA LYS A 249 2.53 12.32 -19.35
C LYS A 249 1.68 11.79 -18.21
N ALA A 250 2.30 11.47 -17.08
CA ALA A 250 1.63 10.89 -15.93
C ALA A 250 2.15 11.47 -14.61
N PHE A 251 1.28 11.53 -13.60
CA PHE A 251 1.63 11.83 -12.22
C PHE A 251 1.26 10.64 -11.33
N PHE A 252 2.25 10.08 -10.67
CA PHE A 252 2.13 8.91 -9.84
C PHE A 252 2.36 9.24 -8.36
N ILE A 253 1.46 8.77 -7.49
CA ILE A 253 1.52 8.94 -6.04
C ILE A 253 1.13 7.66 -5.29
N VAL A 254 1.56 7.57 -4.03
CA VAL A 254 1.00 6.67 -3.02
C VAL A 254 0.17 7.52 -2.06
N ASN A 255 -1.09 7.18 -1.86
CA ASN A 255 -2.01 8.00 -1.07
C ASN A 255 -2.90 7.13 -0.15
N PRO A 256 -2.77 7.18 1.17
CA PRO A 256 -1.74 7.87 1.95
C PRO A 256 -0.31 7.44 1.62
N GLY A 257 0.64 8.36 1.83
CA GLY A 257 2.03 8.16 1.41
C GLY A 257 2.77 7.07 2.19
N ASN A 258 3.75 6.44 1.54
CA ASN A 258 4.74 5.60 2.19
C ASN A 258 6.14 6.14 1.81
N PRO A 259 6.88 6.76 2.72
CA PRO A 259 6.84 6.61 4.18
C PRO A 259 6.07 7.68 4.97
N SER A 260 5.55 8.74 4.32
CA SER A 260 4.98 9.92 5.01
C SER A 260 3.72 9.62 5.82
N ALA A 261 2.98 8.56 5.47
CA ALA A 261 1.72 8.16 6.10
C ALA A 261 0.61 9.24 6.05
N MET A 262 0.76 10.23 5.18
CA MET A 262 -0.20 11.32 5.03
C MET A 262 -1.07 11.13 3.79
N ALA A 263 -2.39 11.19 3.98
CA ALA A 263 -3.33 11.34 2.89
C ALA A 263 -3.36 12.79 2.39
N LEU A 264 -3.68 12.95 1.12
CA LEU A 264 -3.93 14.27 0.54
C LEU A 264 -5.13 14.92 1.24
N ASN A 265 -4.99 16.19 1.60
CA ASN A 265 -6.08 16.97 2.14
C ASN A 265 -6.95 17.58 1.01
N ASP A 266 -8.12 18.10 1.38
CA ASP A 266 -9.07 18.69 0.43
C ASP A 266 -8.47 19.84 -0.39
N GLU A 267 -7.56 20.62 0.20
CA GLU A 267 -6.89 21.73 -0.48
C GLU A 267 -5.97 21.22 -1.58
N THR A 268 -5.12 20.23 -1.27
CA THR A 268 -4.22 19.60 -2.25
C THR A 268 -5.02 18.92 -3.38
N ILE A 269 -6.11 18.21 -3.04
CA ILE A 269 -7.00 17.61 -4.05
C ILE A 269 -7.57 18.68 -4.98
N LYS A 270 -8.06 19.80 -4.45
CA LYS A 270 -8.58 20.92 -5.27
C LYS A 270 -7.51 21.50 -6.20
N LYS A 271 -6.25 21.64 -5.72
CA LYS A 271 -5.13 22.12 -6.53
C LYS A 271 -4.81 21.16 -7.67
N ILE A 272 -4.79 19.84 -7.42
CA ILE A 272 -4.65 18.82 -8.48
C ILE A 272 -5.79 18.95 -9.50
N GLY A 273 -7.03 19.17 -9.04
CA GLY A 273 -8.17 19.42 -9.93
C GLY A 273 -7.98 20.67 -10.80
N ALA A 274 -7.35 21.73 -10.28
CA ALA A 274 -7.02 22.92 -11.07
C ALA A 274 -5.95 22.63 -12.15
N VAL A 275 -5.00 21.76 -11.87
CA VAL A 275 -4.04 21.27 -12.87
C VAL A 275 -4.77 20.51 -13.97
N LEU A 276 -5.66 19.57 -13.62
CA LEU A 276 -6.40 18.76 -14.59
C LEU A 276 -7.30 19.58 -15.51
N LYS A 277 -7.85 20.69 -15.03
CA LYS A 277 -8.59 21.64 -15.90
C LYS A 277 -7.73 22.21 -17.02
N LYS A 278 -6.43 22.42 -16.77
CA LYS A 278 -5.45 22.89 -17.77
C LYS A 278 -4.80 21.75 -18.54
N ARG A 279 -4.75 20.57 -17.96
CA ARG A 279 -4.12 19.35 -18.49
C ARG A 279 -5.12 18.18 -18.50
N PRO A 280 -6.21 18.21 -19.32
CA PRO A 280 -7.30 17.25 -19.25
C PRO A 280 -6.90 15.80 -19.57
N ASN A 281 -5.76 15.60 -20.23
CA ASN A 281 -5.21 14.28 -20.59
C ASN A 281 -4.04 13.85 -19.67
N LEU A 282 -3.73 14.58 -18.59
CA LEU A 282 -2.73 14.12 -17.63
C LEU A 282 -3.23 12.84 -16.96
N ILE A 283 -2.43 11.79 -17.05
CA ILE A 283 -2.73 10.50 -16.41
C ILE A 283 -2.38 10.60 -14.92
N LEU A 284 -3.31 10.20 -14.06
CA LEU A 284 -3.05 10.02 -12.64
C LEU A 284 -2.96 8.53 -12.32
N LEU A 285 -1.98 8.14 -11.52
CA LEU A 285 -1.80 6.78 -11.02
C LEU A 285 -1.68 6.85 -9.50
N THR A 286 -2.59 6.20 -8.78
CA THR A 286 -2.61 6.22 -7.31
C THR A 286 -2.57 4.81 -6.72
N ASP A 287 -1.67 4.59 -5.74
CA ASP A 287 -1.66 3.41 -4.88
C ASP A 287 -2.26 3.79 -3.53
N ASP A 288 -3.47 3.30 -3.27
CA ASP A 288 -4.28 3.69 -2.12
C ASP A 288 -4.31 2.60 -1.01
N VAL A 289 -3.28 1.77 -0.95
CA VAL A 289 -3.21 0.62 -0.02
C VAL A 289 -3.44 0.97 1.45
N TYR A 290 -3.16 2.21 1.88
CA TYR A 290 -3.33 2.67 3.27
C TYR A 290 -4.61 3.48 3.50
N GLY A 291 -5.43 3.73 2.47
CA GLY A 291 -6.63 4.56 2.56
C GLY A 291 -7.62 4.11 3.65
N THR A 292 -7.74 2.80 3.89
CA THR A 292 -8.61 2.22 4.93
C THR A 292 -8.24 2.61 6.36
N PHE A 293 -7.02 3.13 6.61
CA PHE A 293 -6.58 3.61 7.92
C PHE A 293 -6.90 5.10 8.17
N VAL A 294 -7.46 5.79 7.18
CA VAL A 294 -7.85 7.20 7.30
C VAL A 294 -9.38 7.32 7.26
N ALA A 295 -9.97 7.85 8.31
CA ALA A 295 -11.41 8.04 8.36
C ALA A 295 -11.87 9.05 7.29
N GLY A 296 -12.82 8.64 6.45
CA GLY A 296 -13.32 9.50 5.36
C GLY A 296 -12.32 9.71 4.21
N PHE A 297 -11.39 8.78 4.02
CA PHE A 297 -10.39 8.84 2.95
C PHE A 297 -11.00 9.10 1.57
N ARG A 298 -10.31 9.92 0.79
CA ARG A 298 -10.70 10.27 -0.58
C ARG A 298 -9.52 10.08 -1.53
N SER A 299 -9.64 9.07 -2.37
CA SER A 299 -8.68 8.77 -3.44
C SER A 299 -8.82 9.73 -4.61
N LEU A 300 -7.73 9.94 -5.35
CA LEU A 300 -7.80 10.60 -6.66
C LEU A 300 -8.68 9.83 -7.65
N LEU A 301 -8.84 8.50 -7.49
CA LEU A 301 -9.77 7.70 -8.28
C LEU A 301 -11.23 8.13 -8.05
N GLY A 302 -11.59 8.46 -6.81
CA GLY A 302 -12.92 8.96 -6.47
C GLY A 302 -13.16 10.41 -6.94
N GLU A 303 -12.12 11.24 -6.88
CA GLU A 303 -12.20 12.66 -7.21
C GLU A 303 -12.08 12.95 -8.71
N PHE A 304 -11.20 12.23 -9.39
CA PHE A 304 -10.90 12.41 -10.82
C PHE A 304 -10.95 11.08 -11.57
N PRO A 305 -12.10 10.37 -11.54
CA PRO A 305 -12.20 8.99 -12.03
C PRO A 305 -11.80 8.87 -13.51
N ARG A 306 -12.06 9.89 -14.31
CA ARG A 306 -11.75 9.91 -15.74
C ARG A 306 -10.24 9.87 -16.02
N ASN A 307 -9.43 10.46 -15.15
CA ASN A 307 -7.99 10.61 -15.35
C ASN A 307 -7.16 9.59 -14.57
N THR A 308 -7.78 8.81 -13.65
CA THR A 308 -7.06 8.06 -12.64
C THR A 308 -7.13 6.56 -12.89
N ILE A 309 -5.98 5.90 -12.84
CA ILE A 309 -5.86 4.47 -12.61
C ILE A 309 -5.64 4.28 -11.11
N GLY A 310 -6.55 3.57 -10.45
CA GLY A 310 -6.46 3.27 -9.03
C GLY A 310 -5.91 1.86 -8.78
N VAL A 311 -5.03 1.76 -7.79
CA VAL A 311 -4.53 0.47 -7.30
C VAL A 311 -4.88 0.35 -5.82
N TYR A 312 -5.44 -0.78 -5.44
CA TYR A 312 -5.69 -1.15 -4.06
C TYR A 312 -5.09 -2.51 -3.75
N SER A 313 -4.55 -2.67 -2.54
CA SER A 313 -4.05 -3.94 -2.04
C SER A 313 -4.65 -4.28 -0.69
N TYR A 314 -5.15 -5.49 -0.55
CA TYR A 314 -5.70 -6.03 0.71
C TYR A 314 -4.62 -6.31 1.77
N SER A 315 -3.35 -6.32 1.34
CA SER A 315 -2.20 -6.81 2.11
C SER A 315 -2.10 -6.26 3.52
N LYS A 316 -2.35 -4.95 3.69
CA LYS A 316 -2.09 -4.24 4.96
C LYS A 316 -3.27 -4.31 5.90
N TYR A 317 -4.43 -3.91 5.41
CA TYR A 317 -5.63 -3.80 6.21
C TYR A 317 -6.07 -5.14 6.82
N PHE A 318 -6.15 -6.19 6.01
CA PHE A 318 -6.58 -7.52 6.44
C PHE A 318 -5.45 -8.42 6.96
N GLY A 319 -4.21 -7.90 7.05
CA GLY A 319 -3.07 -8.71 7.47
C GLY A 319 -2.82 -9.91 6.55
N CYS A 320 -2.87 -9.69 5.23
CA CYS A 320 -2.83 -10.77 4.25
C CYS A 320 -1.72 -10.60 3.19
N THR A 321 -0.56 -10.07 3.60
CA THR A 321 0.56 -9.82 2.67
C THR A 321 0.97 -11.05 1.86
N GLY A 322 0.90 -12.23 2.45
CA GLY A 322 1.26 -13.50 1.79
C GLY A 322 0.19 -14.00 0.79
N TRP A 323 -1.05 -13.55 0.88
CA TRP A 323 -2.11 -13.93 -0.05
C TRP A 323 -1.98 -13.26 -1.43
N ARG A 324 -1.23 -12.17 -1.53
CA ARG A 324 -1.01 -11.43 -2.77
C ARG A 324 -2.33 -10.96 -3.43
N LEU A 325 -3.18 -10.24 -2.70
CA LEU A 325 -4.47 -9.76 -3.19
C LEU A 325 -4.38 -8.27 -3.56
N GLY A 326 -4.60 -7.95 -4.81
CA GLY A 326 -4.64 -6.58 -5.33
C GLY A 326 -5.68 -6.39 -6.42
N VAL A 327 -6.03 -5.14 -6.68
CA VAL A 327 -7.00 -4.75 -7.70
C VAL A 327 -6.52 -3.52 -8.43
N ILE A 328 -6.63 -3.55 -9.76
CA ILE A 328 -6.56 -2.37 -10.63
C ILE A 328 -7.99 -1.92 -10.90
N ALA A 329 -8.27 -0.64 -10.76
CA ALA A 329 -9.56 -0.04 -11.03
C ALA A 329 -9.44 1.09 -12.06
N VAL A 330 -10.25 1.04 -13.11
CA VAL A 330 -10.32 2.05 -14.17
C VAL A 330 -11.78 2.40 -14.41
N HIS A 331 -12.11 3.68 -14.44
CA HIS A 331 -13.47 4.13 -14.71
C HIS A 331 -13.87 3.86 -16.16
N ASP A 332 -15.12 3.45 -16.39
CA ASP A 332 -15.61 3.11 -17.74
C ASP A 332 -15.54 4.27 -18.74
N ASN A 333 -15.67 5.49 -18.26
CA ASN A 333 -15.39 6.71 -19.03
C ASN A 333 -14.04 7.27 -18.60
N ASN A 334 -12.99 7.01 -19.37
CA ASN A 334 -11.61 7.35 -19.02
C ASN A 334 -10.86 7.99 -20.18
N VAL A 335 -9.80 8.73 -19.87
CA VAL A 335 -8.95 9.40 -20.88
C VAL A 335 -8.04 8.42 -21.62
N PHE A 336 -7.77 7.24 -21.06
CA PHE A 336 -6.86 6.25 -21.65
C PHE A 336 -7.46 5.69 -22.95
N ASP A 337 -8.74 5.27 -22.89
CA ASP A 337 -9.48 4.82 -24.07
C ASP A 337 -9.56 5.91 -25.14
N ASP A 338 -9.80 7.17 -24.73
CA ASP A 338 -9.86 8.30 -25.65
C ASP A 338 -8.50 8.60 -26.31
N MET A 339 -7.40 8.49 -25.53
CA MET A 339 -6.04 8.71 -26.07
C MET A 339 -5.65 7.61 -27.03
N ILE A 340 -5.94 6.34 -26.70
CA ILE A 340 -5.69 5.19 -27.57
C ILE A 340 -6.49 5.32 -28.88
N ALA A 341 -7.75 5.70 -28.80
CA ALA A 341 -8.61 5.88 -29.98
C ALA A 341 -8.13 7.00 -30.93
N LYS A 342 -7.37 7.96 -30.41
CA LYS A 342 -6.83 9.10 -31.19
C LYS A 342 -5.45 8.83 -31.80
N HIS A 343 -4.87 7.66 -31.60
CA HIS A 343 -3.58 7.36 -32.23
C HIS A 343 -3.66 7.39 -33.76
N PRO A 344 -2.59 7.83 -34.45
CA PRO A 344 -2.50 7.76 -35.90
C PRO A 344 -2.68 6.33 -36.42
N GLU A 345 -3.21 6.18 -37.62
CA GLU A 345 -3.53 4.87 -38.25
C GLU A 345 -2.37 3.85 -38.19
N PRO A 346 -1.09 4.21 -38.42
CA PRO A 346 0.01 3.25 -38.32
C PRO A 346 0.21 2.66 -36.92
N ILE A 347 -0.18 3.42 -35.88
CA ILE A 347 -0.16 2.92 -34.49
C ILE A 347 -1.39 2.04 -34.25
N GLN A 348 -2.58 2.47 -34.72
CA GLN A 348 -3.80 1.68 -34.62
C GLN A 348 -3.63 0.29 -35.26
N GLU A 349 -3.06 0.20 -36.47
CA GLU A 349 -2.76 -1.07 -37.11
C GLU A 349 -1.82 -1.99 -36.32
N LYS A 350 -0.84 -1.41 -35.60
CA LYS A 350 0.04 -2.19 -34.69
C LYS A 350 -0.76 -2.74 -33.50
N LEU A 351 -1.66 -1.94 -32.93
CA LEU A 351 -2.53 -2.35 -31.83
C LEU A 351 -3.56 -3.39 -32.32
N ASP A 352 -4.11 -3.22 -33.53
CA ASP A 352 -5.01 -4.19 -34.14
C ASP A 352 -4.33 -5.56 -34.28
N ARG A 353 -3.07 -5.59 -34.77
CA ARG A 353 -2.28 -6.84 -34.83
C ARG A 353 -1.99 -7.43 -33.47
N ARG A 354 -1.70 -6.58 -32.45
CA ARG A 354 -1.41 -7.03 -31.09
C ARG A 354 -2.60 -7.73 -30.45
N TYR A 355 -3.79 -7.18 -30.60
CA TYR A 355 -5.00 -7.66 -29.93
C TYR A 355 -5.94 -8.46 -30.84
N GLY A 356 -5.62 -8.58 -32.11
CA GLY A 356 -6.49 -9.25 -33.10
C GLY A 356 -6.67 -10.76 -32.86
N ALA A 357 -5.78 -11.40 -32.09
CA ALA A 357 -5.97 -12.78 -31.66
C ALA A 357 -7.03 -12.95 -30.58
N LEU A 358 -7.40 -11.86 -29.87
CA LEU A 358 -8.33 -11.88 -28.75
C LEU A 358 -9.75 -11.49 -29.14
N THR A 359 -9.89 -10.64 -30.16
CA THR A 359 -11.18 -10.10 -30.59
C THR A 359 -11.14 -9.68 -32.06
N LEU A 360 -12.30 -9.79 -32.73
CA LEU A 360 -12.50 -9.29 -34.10
C LEU A 360 -12.60 -7.76 -34.15
N GLU A 361 -12.76 -7.09 -32.99
CA GLU A 361 -12.91 -5.63 -32.88
C GLU A 361 -11.87 -5.04 -31.91
N PRO A 362 -10.56 -5.16 -32.18
CA PRO A 362 -9.50 -4.74 -31.28
C PRO A 362 -9.55 -3.25 -30.91
N ARG A 363 -10.09 -2.40 -31.77
CA ARG A 363 -10.26 -0.95 -31.51
C ARG A 363 -11.33 -0.64 -30.46
N LYS A 364 -12.25 -1.58 -30.18
CA LYS A 364 -13.27 -1.44 -29.12
C LYS A 364 -12.80 -1.97 -27.76
N LEU A 365 -11.65 -2.65 -27.72
CA LEU A 365 -11.12 -3.21 -26.49
C LEU A 365 -10.78 -2.10 -25.51
N LYS A 366 -11.36 -2.15 -24.30
CA LYS A 366 -11.14 -1.17 -23.24
C LYS A 366 -9.74 -1.27 -22.66
N PHE A 367 -9.21 -0.18 -22.11
CA PHE A 367 -7.86 -0.14 -21.55
C PHE A 367 -7.68 -1.18 -20.44
N ILE A 368 -8.68 -1.37 -19.57
CA ILE A 368 -8.61 -2.40 -18.53
C ILE A 368 -8.42 -3.82 -19.12
N ASP A 369 -9.11 -4.16 -20.20
CA ASP A 369 -9.00 -5.46 -20.86
C ASP A 369 -7.66 -5.59 -21.62
N ARG A 370 -7.09 -4.47 -22.08
CA ARG A 370 -5.73 -4.42 -22.61
C ARG A 370 -4.69 -4.70 -21.53
N ILE A 371 -4.88 -4.20 -20.30
CA ILE A 371 -4.00 -4.54 -19.16
C ILE A 371 -4.02 -6.06 -18.90
N VAL A 372 -5.19 -6.69 -18.95
CA VAL A 372 -5.32 -8.16 -18.83
C VAL A 372 -4.52 -8.86 -19.92
N ALA A 373 -4.71 -8.48 -21.18
CA ALA A 373 -4.02 -9.06 -22.31
C ALA A 373 -2.50 -8.91 -22.22
N ASP A 374 -2.04 -7.71 -21.84
CA ASP A 374 -0.61 -7.39 -21.76
C ASP A 374 0.09 -8.02 -20.55
N SER A 375 -0.65 -8.43 -19.53
CA SER A 375 -0.08 -8.99 -18.30
C SER A 375 0.73 -10.26 -18.56
N ARG A 376 0.39 -11.05 -19.60
CA ARG A 376 1.02 -12.34 -19.93
C ARG A 376 1.94 -12.32 -21.16
N ASP A 377 1.97 -11.25 -21.94
CA ASP A 377 2.71 -11.14 -23.23
C ASP A 377 2.33 -12.18 -24.31
N ILE A 378 1.26 -12.90 -24.10
CA ILE A 378 0.76 -13.93 -25.01
C ILE A 378 -0.76 -13.79 -25.16
N ALA A 379 -1.31 -14.22 -26.29
CA ALA A 379 -2.74 -14.16 -26.55
C ALA A 379 -3.53 -15.28 -25.83
N LEU A 380 -3.32 -15.46 -24.53
CA LEU A 380 -3.96 -16.47 -23.69
C LEU A 380 -4.51 -15.84 -22.41
N ASN A 381 -5.53 -14.98 -22.57
CA ASN A 381 -6.12 -14.22 -21.45
C ASN A 381 -6.62 -15.09 -20.31
N HIS A 382 -7.19 -16.26 -20.60
CA HIS A 382 -7.69 -17.19 -19.58
C HIS A 382 -6.61 -17.68 -18.59
N THR A 383 -5.33 -17.43 -18.87
CA THR A 383 -4.22 -17.69 -17.92
C THR A 383 -3.83 -16.46 -17.10
N ALA A 384 -4.49 -15.32 -17.33
CA ALA A 384 -4.20 -14.07 -16.65
C ALA A 384 -4.93 -13.96 -15.31
N GLY A 385 -4.49 -12.98 -14.50
CA GLY A 385 -5.15 -12.58 -13.27
C GLY A 385 -4.85 -13.44 -12.06
N LEU A 386 -5.56 -13.08 -11.00
CA LEU A 386 -5.46 -13.71 -9.69
C LEU A 386 -6.13 -15.09 -9.70
N SER A 387 -5.55 -16.06 -9.01
CA SER A 387 -6.14 -17.40 -8.89
C SER A 387 -7.56 -17.36 -8.31
N LEU A 388 -8.39 -18.31 -8.69
CA LEU A 388 -9.79 -18.37 -8.26
C LEU A 388 -9.94 -18.45 -6.72
N PRO A 389 -9.20 -19.30 -5.98
CA PRO A 389 -9.28 -19.31 -4.52
C PRO A 389 -8.92 -17.96 -3.89
N GLN A 390 -7.95 -17.25 -4.45
CA GLN A 390 -7.57 -15.92 -3.97
C GLN A 390 -8.68 -14.89 -4.24
N GLN A 391 -9.41 -14.99 -5.35
CA GLN A 391 -10.57 -14.15 -5.63
C GLN A 391 -11.72 -14.43 -4.65
N VAL A 392 -11.94 -15.69 -4.24
CA VAL A 392 -12.91 -16.03 -3.18
C VAL A 392 -12.51 -15.37 -1.86
N MET A 393 -11.24 -15.43 -1.46
CA MET A 393 -10.77 -14.75 -0.26
C MET A 393 -10.99 -13.23 -0.35
N MET A 394 -10.75 -12.63 -1.52
CA MET A 394 -11.03 -11.21 -1.77
C MET A 394 -12.51 -10.86 -1.59
N THR A 395 -13.40 -11.74 -2.08
CA THR A 395 -14.85 -11.62 -1.89
C THR A 395 -15.22 -11.62 -0.40
N LEU A 396 -14.70 -12.58 0.37
CA LEU A 396 -15.00 -12.72 1.80
C LEU A 396 -14.47 -11.54 2.62
N PHE A 397 -13.26 -11.04 2.35
CA PHE A 397 -12.73 -9.83 2.99
C PHE A 397 -13.60 -8.61 2.69
N SER A 398 -13.98 -8.41 1.44
CA SER A 398 -14.82 -7.29 1.02
C SER A 398 -16.21 -7.36 1.63
N ALA A 399 -16.82 -8.54 1.63
CA ALA A 399 -18.14 -8.76 2.22
C ALA A 399 -18.13 -8.54 3.74
N ALA A 400 -17.10 -9.03 4.44
CA ALA A 400 -16.95 -8.84 5.88
C ALA A 400 -16.97 -7.36 6.27
N GLU A 401 -16.23 -6.53 5.54
CA GLU A 401 -16.17 -5.09 5.79
C GLU A 401 -17.48 -4.38 5.43
N LEU A 402 -18.10 -4.74 4.30
CA LEU A 402 -19.38 -4.16 3.87
C LEU A 402 -20.55 -4.53 4.79
N MET A 403 -20.49 -5.68 5.46
CA MET A 403 -21.46 -6.15 6.43
C MET A 403 -21.22 -5.60 7.84
N ASP A 404 -20.03 -5.08 8.15
CA ASP A 404 -19.71 -4.44 9.43
C ASP A 404 -20.21 -2.98 9.47
N GLU A 405 -21.53 -2.80 9.66
CA GLU A 405 -22.16 -1.48 9.74
C GLU A 405 -21.53 -0.56 10.81
N LYS A 406 -20.95 -1.14 11.87
CA LYS A 406 -20.31 -0.39 12.97
C LYS A 406 -18.87 -0.02 12.68
N LYS A 407 -18.29 -0.53 11.59
CA LYS A 407 -16.87 -0.39 11.24
C LYS A 407 -15.95 -0.84 12.37
N SER A 408 -16.31 -1.93 13.02
CA SER A 408 -15.63 -2.43 14.23
C SER A 408 -14.21 -2.87 13.91
N TYR A 409 -14.03 -3.56 12.77
CA TYR A 409 -12.71 -4.00 12.32
C TYR A 409 -11.82 -2.80 11.95
N GLN A 410 -12.35 -1.82 11.21
CA GLN A 410 -11.62 -0.61 10.85
C GLN A 410 -11.15 0.15 12.09
N LYS A 411 -12.05 0.37 13.06
CA LYS A 411 -11.71 1.06 14.32
C LYS A 411 -10.61 0.33 15.07
N ALA A 412 -10.72 -1.00 15.22
CA ALA A 412 -9.71 -1.79 15.90
C ALA A 412 -8.33 -1.69 15.23
N CYS A 413 -8.25 -1.74 13.89
CA CYS A 413 -7.00 -1.59 13.16
C CYS A 413 -6.39 -0.19 13.35
N ILE A 414 -7.20 0.87 13.27
CA ILE A 414 -6.76 2.25 13.49
C ILE A 414 -6.28 2.44 14.94
N ASP A 415 -7.01 1.91 15.92
CA ASP A 415 -6.65 2.01 17.34
C ASP A 415 -5.30 1.35 17.64
N ILE A 416 -5.01 0.19 17.04
CA ILE A 416 -3.73 -0.50 17.19
C ILE A 416 -2.58 0.40 16.72
N VAL A 417 -2.63 0.90 15.50
CA VAL A 417 -1.53 1.71 14.94
C VAL A 417 -1.41 3.07 15.64
N THR A 418 -2.54 3.69 16.00
CA THR A 418 -2.58 4.97 16.71
C THR A 418 -1.90 4.86 18.09
N LYS A 419 -2.23 3.84 18.87
CA LYS A 419 -1.61 3.58 20.17
C LYS A 419 -0.08 3.48 20.06
N ARG A 420 0.42 2.77 19.05
CA ARG A 420 1.85 2.56 18.81
C ARG A 420 2.58 3.84 18.37
N VAL A 421 1.93 4.66 17.55
CA VAL A 421 2.45 6.00 17.19
C VAL A 421 2.63 6.85 18.44
N TYR A 422 1.60 6.94 19.30
CA TYR A 422 1.69 7.77 20.51
C TYR A 422 2.72 7.25 21.52
N ALA A 423 2.87 5.93 21.68
CA ALA A 423 3.94 5.35 22.48
C ALA A 423 5.34 5.75 21.97
N THR A 424 5.53 5.71 20.63
CA THR A 424 6.81 6.15 20.03
C THR A 424 7.06 7.64 20.24
N ILE A 425 6.04 8.50 20.09
CA ILE A 425 6.13 9.94 20.34
C ILE A 425 6.51 10.22 21.80
N GLU A 426 5.92 9.48 22.74
CA GLU A 426 6.26 9.59 24.16
C GLU A 426 7.73 9.21 24.43
N GLY A 427 8.19 8.07 23.88
CA GLY A 427 9.59 7.65 23.98
C GLY A 427 10.57 8.66 23.38
N LEU A 428 10.21 9.25 22.23
CA LEU A 428 10.97 10.36 21.61
C LEU A 428 11.02 11.60 22.51
N GLY A 429 10.01 11.82 23.37
CA GLY A 429 9.89 13.01 24.21
C GLY A 429 9.61 14.28 23.40
N ILE A 430 8.87 14.16 22.31
CA ILE A 430 8.46 15.27 21.44
C ILE A 430 6.95 15.48 21.53
N GLU A 431 6.48 16.63 21.01
CA GLU A 431 5.06 16.91 20.86
C GLU A 431 4.69 16.97 19.36
N VAL A 432 3.69 16.19 18.99
CA VAL A 432 3.16 16.17 17.63
C VAL A 432 1.68 16.53 17.68
N GLN A 433 1.24 17.45 16.83
CA GLN A 433 -0.18 17.79 16.71
C GLN A 433 -0.92 16.70 15.94
N PRO A 434 -2.08 16.25 16.42
CA PRO A 434 -2.92 15.31 15.70
C PRO A 434 -3.25 15.81 14.28
N ASN A 435 -3.26 14.89 13.32
CA ASN A 435 -3.65 15.19 11.96
C ASN A 435 -4.63 14.13 11.45
N PRO A 436 -5.86 14.49 11.05
CA PRO A 436 -6.86 13.52 10.61
C PRO A 436 -6.49 12.79 9.32
N ASN A 437 -5.53 13.33 8.55
CA ASN A 437 -5.03 12.71 7.32
C ASN A 437 -3.87 11.73 7.57
N PHE A 438 -3.45 11.54 8.81
CA PHE A 438 -2.37 10.61 9.15
C PHE A 438 -2.90 9.20 9.34
N ASP A 439 -2.40 8.23 8.53
CA ASP A 439 -2.86 6.83 8.56
C ASP A 439 -2.28 6.01 9.73
N HIS A 440 -1.28 6.53 10.40
CA HIS A 440 -0.58 5.88 11.53
C HIS A 440 0.07 4.51 11.20
N TYR A 441 0.09 4.08 9.95
CA TYR A 441 0.68 2.78 9.57
C TYR A 441 2.21 2.83 9.53
N TYR A 442 2.74 3.93 9.03
CA TYR A 442 4.15 4.29 9.08
C TYR A 442 4.34 5.66 9.74
N GLY A 443 5.59 6.04 9.91
CA GLY A 443 5.97 7.39 10.25
C GLY A 443 7.40 7.68 9.82
N VAL A 444 7.64 8.92 9.45
CA VAL A 444 8.98 9.48 9.23
C VAL A 444 9.38 10.24 10.48
N ILE A 445 10.48 9.81 11.11
CA ILE A 445 11.12 10.57 12.18
C ILE A 445 12.30 11.30 11.55
N ASP A 446 12.13 12.58 11.30
CA ASP A 446 13.18 13.46 10.77
C ASP A 446 14.03 13.99 11.93
N LEU A 447 15.25 13.45 12.08
CA LEU A 447 16.15 13.82 13.14
C LEU A 447 16.70 15.25 12.95
N GLU A 448 16.92 15.68 11.69
CA GLU A 448 17.34 17.05 11.42
C GLU A 448 16.30 18.06 11.92
N PHE A 449 15.02 17.85 11.56
CA PHE A 449 13.92 18.69 12.01
C PHE A 449 13.81 18.73 13.54
N TRP A 450 13.85 17.58 14.20
CA TRP A 450 13.70 17.49 15.65
C TRP A 450 14.93 17.98 16.41
N MET A 451 16.15 17.68 15.93
CA MET A 451 17.38 18.22 16.51
C MET A 451 17.43 19.74 16.41
N ARG A 452 17.04 20.31 15.26
CA ARG A 452 16.94 21.77 15.08
C ARG A 452 16.05 22.40 16.13
N LYS A 453 14.90 21.80 16.41
CA LYS A 453 13.91 22.29 17.37
C LYS A 453 14.36 22.12 18.83
N TYR A 454 14.98 21.01 19.20
CA TYR A 454 15.25 20.66 20.60
C TYR A 454 16.72 20.79 21.02
N VAL A 455 17.66 20.84 20.10
CA VAL A 455 19.10 20.84 20.35
C VAL A 455 19.78 22.10 19.80
N GLY A 456 19.36 22.60 18.67
CA GLY A 456 19.82 23.84 18.05
C GLY A 456 20.56 23.66 16.73
N GLU A 457 20.59 24.73 15.93
CA GLU A 457 21.11 24.74 14.56
C GLU A 457 22.62 24.45 14.48
N ASP A 458 23.41 24.91 15.46
CA ASP A 458 24.85 24.67 15.48
C ASP A 458 25.19 23.17 15.52
N VAL A 459 24.42 22.40 16.30
CA VAL A 459 24.58 20.94 16.37
C VAL A 459 24.19 20.28 15.06
N VAL A 460 23.06 20.68 14.48
CA VAL A 460 22.60 20.15 13.19
C VAL A 460 23.62 20.38 12.10
N SER A 461 24.15 21.61 11.99
CA SER A 461 25.15 21.97 10.99
C SER A 461 26.45 21.16 11.17
N TRP A 462 26.88 20.95 12.41
CA TRP A 462 28.05 20.12 12.70
C TRP A 462 27.83 18.66 12.35
N VAL A 463 26.68 18.09 12.72
CA VAL A 463 26.33 16.70 12.42
C VAL A 463 26.32 16.46 10.91
N LYS A 464 25.67 17.35 10.13
CA LYS A 464 25.63 17.25 8.67
C LYS A 464 27.01 17.33 8.01
N ALA A 465 27.95 18.05 8.63
CA ALA A 465 29.32 18.17 8.13
C ALA A 465 30.25 17.01 8.51
N ASN A 466 29.96 16.29 9.60
CA ASN A 466 30.88 15.33 10.19
C ASN A 466 30.36 13.89 10.29
N VAL A 467 29.07 13.68 10.10
CA VAL A 467 28.42 12.37 10.25
C VAL A 467 27.68 12.02 8.95
N HIS A 468 27.71 10.76 8.57
CA HIS A 468 26.97 10.26 7.40
C HIS A 468 25.51 9.99 7.77
N PRO A 469 24.49 10.34 6.93
CA PRO A 469 23.09 10.12 7.26
C PRO A 469 22.73 8.67 7.63
N LEU A 470 23.32 7.67 6.97
CA LEU A 470 23.12 6.26 7.29
C LEU A 470 23.61 5.84 8.69
N ASP A 471 24.46 6.63 9.35
CA ASP A 471 24.97 6.34 10.70
C ASP A 471 23.81 6.14 11.70
N ILE A 472 22.69 6.84 11.51
CA ILE A 472 21.49 6.72 12.35
C ILE A 472 21.00 5.28 12.43
N VAL A 473 20.75 4.66 11.27
CA VAL A 473 20.17 3.31 11.20
C VAL A 473 21.17 2.25 11.66
N PHE A 474 22.46 2.46 11.42
CA PHE A 474 23.50 1.56 11.93
C PHE A 474 23.67 1.67 13.45
N LYS A 475 23.65 2.87 14.03
CA LYS A 475 23.66 3.04 15.49
C LYS A 475 22.45 2.41 16.17
N LEU A 476 21.25 2.59 15.61
CA LEU A 476 20.05 1.92 16.13
C LEU A 476 20.21 0.40 16.11
N ALA A 477 20.79 -0.16 15.05
CA ALA A 477 21.01 -1.60 14.94
C ALA A 477 22.13 -2.10 15.88
N GLU A 478 23.28 -1.41 15.89
CA GLU A 478 24.48 -1.82 16.62
C GLU A 478 24.41 -1.55 18.13
N ASP A 479 23.80 -0.43 18.55
CA ASP A 479 23.76 -0.04 19.97
C ASP A 479 22.46 -0.47 20.65
N HIS A 480 21.35 -0.58 19.93
CA HIS A 480 20.01 -0.81 20.50
C HIS A 480 19.30 -2.07 20.00
N GLY A 481 19.83 -2.79 19.01
CA GLY A 481 19.17 -3.97 18.44
C GLY A 481 17.92 -3.64 17.63
N ILE A 482 17.78 -2.39 17.15
CA ILE A 482 16.58 -1.89 16.45
C ILE A 482 16.86 -1.67 14.97
N VAL A 483 16.01 -2.23 14.11
CA VAL A 483 16.07 -2.05 12.66
C VAL A 483 14.96 -1.12 12.19
N LEU A 484 15.34 0.06 11.67
CA LEU A 484 14.51 1.00 10.96
C LEU A 484 15.04 1.16 9.53
N LEU A 485 14.29 1.82 8.66
CA LEU A 485 14.75 2.11 7.30
C LEU A 485 15.15 3.58 7.17
N ASN A 486 16.24 3.86 6.44
CA ASN A 486 16.67 5.24 6.16
C ASN A 486 15.66 5.94 5.22
N GLY A 487 15.37 7.20 5.51
CA GLY A 487 14.40 7.99 4.75
C GLY A 487 14.89 8.38 3.35
N GLY A 488 16.18 8.65 3.18
CA GLY A 488 16.75 9.06 1.89
C GLY A 488 16.43 8.10 0.74
N GLY A 489 16.40 6.80 1.01
CA GLY A 489 16.01 5.81 0.00
C GLY A 489 14.53 5.80 -0.41
N PHE A 490 13.71 6.67 0.19
CA PHE A 490 12.32 6.95 -0.20
C PHE A 490 12.17 8.35 -0.78
N ALA A 491 13.25 9.04 -1.10
CA ALA A 491 13.29 10.48 -1.38
C ALA A 491 12.65 11.34 -0.25
N ALA A 492 12.66 10.84 0.99
CA ALA A 492 12.39 11.59 2.21
C ALA A 492 13.70 12.28 2.68
N PRO A 493 13.67 13.17 3.70
CA PRO A 493 14.87 13.79 4.22
C PRO A 493 15.96 12.77 4.58
N ASP A 494 17.22 13.02 4.20
CA ASP A 494 18.34 12.09 4.41
C ASP A 494 18.56 11.75 5.88
N TRP A 495 18.36 12.73 6.77
CA TRP A 495 18.47 12.58 8.23
C TRP A 495 17.18 12.08 8.87
N SER A 496 16.47 11.22 8.18
CA SER A 496 15.23 10.65 8.70
C SER A 496 15.24 9.12 8.68
N VAL A 497 14.34 8.54 9.48
CA VAL A 497 14.09 7.10 9.53
C VAL A 497 12.61 6.82 9.38
N ARG A 498 12.27 5.76 8.64
CA ARG A 498 10.90 5.23 8.56
C ARG A 498 10.69 4.15 9.61
N VAL A 499 9.64 4.31 10.40
CA VAL A 499 9.14 3.33 11.38
C VAL A 499 7.85 2.71 10.86
N SER A 500 7.70 1.39 10.99
CA SER A 500 6.41 0.70 10.83
C SER A 500 5.73 0.53 12.18
N PHE A 501 4.50 1.00 12.30
CA PHE A 501 3.69 0.84 13.51
C PHE A 501 2.78 -0.39 13.46
N ALA A 502 2.92 -1.21 12.43
CA ALA A 502 2.03 -2.32 12.17
C ALA A 502 2.58 -3.69 12.60
N ASN A 503 3.88 -3.86 12.77
CA ASN A 503 4.49 -5.20 12.74
C ASN A 503 5.11 -5.71 14.05
N LEU A 504 5.14 -4.90 15.09
CA LEU A 504 5.62 -5.27 16.43
C LEU A 504 4.50 -5.16 17.47
N ASN A 505 4.71 -5.71 18.65
CA ASN A 505 3.76 -5.61 19.75
C ASN A 505 3.75 -4.18 20.35
N ASP A 506 2.68 -3.85 21.05
CA ASP A 506 2.43 -2.49 21.55
C ASP A 506 3.49 -1.99 22.55
N ASP A 507 4.03 -2.92 23.34
CA ASP A 507 4.93 -2.67 24.46
C ASP A 507 6.35 -2.22 24.08
N VAL A 508 6.73 -2.34 22.80
CA VAL A 508 8.10 -2.03 22.36
C VAL A 508 8.26 -0.67 21.66
N TYR A 509 7.16 0.00 21.34
CA TYR A 509 7.21 1.21 20.55
C TYR A 509 7.75 2.43 21.29
N ASP A 510 7.55 2.48 22.60
CA ASP A 510 8.18 3.48 23.46
C ASP A 510 9.72 3.29 23.51
N ASP A 511 10.20 2.04 23.56
CA ASP A 511 11.64 1.73 23.50
C ASP A 511 12.26 2.18 22.17
N ILE A 512 11.55 2.01 21.03
CA ILE A 512 12.00 2.53 19.73
C ILE A 512 12.15 4.04 19.79
N GLY A 513 11.16 4.75 20.35
CA GLY A 513 11.23 6.20 20.52
C GLY A 513 12.42 6.63 21.40
N ARG A 514 12.63 5.95 22.52
CA ARG A 514 13.77 6.21 23.43
C ARG A 514 15.12 5.99 22.74
N ALA A 515 15.25 4.92 21.94
CA ALA A 515 16.49 4.64 21.24
C ALA A 515 16.81 5.70 20.18
N VAL A 516 15.83 6.12 19.37
CA VAL A 516 16.04 7.21 18.40
C VAL A 516 16.46 8.50 19.10
N ARG A 517 15.83 8.83 20.24
CA ARG A 517 16.21 9.97 21.07
C ARG A 517 17.62 9.82 21.63
N ALA A 518 18.05 8.62 22.03
CA ALA A 518 19.40 8.36 22.53
C ALA A 518 20.47 8.60 21.46
N VAL A 519 20.23 8.16 20.22
CA VAL A 519 21.12 8.42 19.08
C VAL A 519 21.25 9.92 18.82
N ALA A 520 20.14 10.68 18.81
CA ALA A 520 20.17 12.13 18.63
C ALA A 520 20.95 12.84 19.74
N ARG A 521 20.81 12.38 21.01
CA ARG A 521 21.61 12.88 22.16
C ARG A 521 23.09 12.55 22.01
N GLY A 522 23.43 11.37 21.49
CA GLY A 522 24.80 10.97 21.22
C GLY A 522 25.49 11.94 20.23
N TYR A 523 24.78 12.39 19.20
CA TYR A 523 25.30 13.42 18.28
C TYR A 523 25.52 14.77 18.96
N ALA A 524 24.62 15.19 19.85
CA ALA A 524 24.81 16.42 20.63
C ALA A 524 26.05 16.33 21.55
N GLN A 525 26.26 15.18 22.19
CA GLN A 525 27.46 14.94 23.01
C GLN A 525 28.75 14.94 22.18
N ALA A 526 28.74 14.30 20.99
CA ALA A 526 29.87 14.31 20.07
C ALA A 526 30.24 15.75 19.64
N TYR A 527 29.24 16.58 19.33
CA TYR A 527 29.43 18.00 19.07
C TYR A 527 30.07 18.73 20.25
N GLN A 528 29.60 18.52 21.49
CA GLN A 528 30.16 19.13 22.69
C GLN A 528 31.64 18.76 22.88
N LEU A 529 31.97 17.47 22.69
CA LEU A 529 33.34 16.98 22.81
C LEU A 529 34.26 17.57 21.71
N ALA A 530 33.77 17.68 20.51
CA ALA A 530 34.55 18.20 19.37
C ALA A 530 34.78 19.71 19.42
N THR A 531 33.82 20.47 19.98
CA THR A 531 33.83 21.95 19.88
C THR A 531 34.07 22.65 21.23
N GLY A 532 33.96 21.93 22.35
CA GLY A 532 33.99 22.52 23.70
C GLY A 532 32.74 23.35 24.04
N LYS A 533 31.75 23.42 23.14
CA LYS A 533 30.51 24.21 23.36
C LYS A 533 29.48 23.38 24.15
N THR A 534 28.85 23.97 25.15
CA THR A 534 27.76 23.31 25.92
C THR A 534 26.46 23.33 25.10
N VAL A 535 25.78 22.19 25.00
CA VAL A 535 24.48 22.08 24.38
C VAL A 535 23.39 21.96 25.44
N THR A 536 22.35 22.76 25.28
CA THR A 536 21.16 22.68 26.14
C THR A 536 20.05 22.00 25.34
N VAL A 537 19.64 20.80 25.78
CA VAL A 537 18.54 20.07 25.17
C VAL A 537 17.23 20.56 25.77
N ALA A 538 16.37 21.21 24.94
CA ALA A 538 15.04 21.59 25.39
C ALA A 538 14.19 20.35 25.69
N ARG A 539 13.44 20.38 26.80
CA ARG A 539 12.42 19.37 27.12
C ARG A 539 11.07 19.75 26.51
N LYS A 540 10.10 18.81 26.53
CA LYS A 540 8.70 19.05 26.16
C LYS A 540 8.23 20.44 26.62
N ALA A 541 7.57 21.18 25.74
CA ALA A 541 6.93 22.44 26.10
C ALA A 541 5.88 22.16 27.21
N GLY A 542 6.16 22.63 28.44
CA GLY A 542 5.38 22.35 29.66
C GLY A 542 6.26 22.12 30.89
N ASP A 543 7.48 21.65 30.68
CA ASP A 543 8.47 21.48 31.76
C ASP A 543 9.43 22.68 31.76
N GLY A 544 9.08 23.73 32.47
CA GLY A 544 9.78 25.04 32.53
C GLY A 544 11.21 25.03 33.07
N THR A 545 11.93 23.90 33.03
CA THR A 545 13.30 23.78 33.50
C THR A 545 14.24 23.28 32.41
N VAL A 546 15.05 24.19 31.92
CA VAL A 546 16.24 23.89 31.12
C VAL A 546 17.30 23.29 32.07
N THR A 547 17.56 21.99 32.01
CA THR A 547 18.66 21.39 32.77
C THR A 547 19.95 21.47 31.99
N LYS A 548 20.96 22.13 32.53
CA LYS A 548 22.36 21.99 32.09
C LYS A 548 22.75 20.52 32.20
N ALA A 549 23.28 19.95 31.13
CA ALA A 549 23.89 18.63 31.20
C ALA A 549 25.01 18.66 32.26
N GLY A 550 24.84 17.93 33.35
CA GLY A 550 25.85 17.78 34.38
C GLY A 550 27.10 17.12 33.83
N ALA A 551 28.28 17.54 34.32
CA ALA A 551 29.54 16.88 34.07
C ALA A 551 29.46 15.39 34.48
N PRO A 552 30.20 14.48 33.81
CA PRO A 552 30.23 13.07 34.20
C PRO A 552 30.77 12.97 35.65
N ALA A 553 30.04 12.23 36.47
CA ALA A 553 30.57 11.81 37.76
C ALA A 553 31.78 10.91 37.51
N THR A 554 32.87 11.29 38.14
CA THR A 554 34.16 10.57 38.20
C THR A 554 34.00 9.17 38.74
#